data_99e9dac8b1d766684a4569acb23b24a3
#
_entry.id   99e9dac8b1d766684a4569acb23b24a3
#
_cell.length_a   1.000
_cell.length_b   1.000
_cell.length_c   1.000
_cell.angle_alpha   90.00
_cell.angle_beta   90.00
_cell.angle_gamma   90.00
#
_symmetry.space_group_name_H-M   'P 1'
#
loop_
_entity.id
_entity.type
_entity.pdbx_description
1 polymer ?
#
loop_
_entity_poly.entity_id
_entity_poly.type
_entity_poly.pdbx_seq_one_letter_code
_entity_poly.pdbx_strand_id
1 'polypeptide(L)'
;MFNIQTFNAIAKEGLKTFDLEKYVIDANQPADGILLRSYNLHDFDFPETVKAVARAGAGVNNIPVENCSEKGIVVFNTPGANANAVKELVLASLFVSARPILEGTEWVKELPAEDDVEQKV
;
A
#
# COMPACT_ATOMS: atom_id res chain seq x y z
N MET A 1 6.34 -14.92 -22.93
CA MET A 1 6.32 -13.66 -22.14
C MET A 1 5.22 -13.81 -21.11
N PHE A 2 5.50 -13.60 -19.83
CA PHE A 2 4.51 -13.75 -18.76
C PHE A 2 3.72 -12.46 -18.55
N ASN A 3 2.41 -12.57 -18.37
CA ASN A 3 1.54 -11.43 -18.10
C ASN A 3 1.33 -11.26 -16.59
N ILE A 4 1.70 -10.11 -16.07
CA ILE A 4 1.44 -9.72 -14.67
C ILE A 4 0.25 -8.77 -14.65
N GLN A 5 -0.85 -9.22 -14.09
CA GLN A 5 -2.03 -8.40 -13.88
C GLN A 5 -1.91 -7.62 -12.56
N THR A 6 -2.20 -6.33 -12.59
CA THR A 6 -2.16 -5.50 -11.39
C THR A 6 -3.57 -5.13 -10.92
N PHE A 7 -3.77 -5.10 -9.62
CA PHE A 7 -4.98 -4.60 -8.97
C PHE A 7 -4.63 -3.51 -7.97
N ASN A 8 -5.39 -2.44 -7.97
CA ASN A 8 -5.11 -1.19 -7.28
C ASN A 8 -3.90 -0.43 -7.88
N ALA A 9 -3.57 0.71 -7.29
CA ALA A 9 -2.40 1.46 -7.71
C ALA A 9 -1.12 0.82 -7.16
N ILE A 10 -0.31 0.23 -8.01
CA ILE A 10 1.05 -0.23 -7.72
C ILE A 10 2.04 0.88 -8.13
N ALA A 11 3.02 1.14 -7.28
CA ALA A 11 4.02 2.16 -7.55
C ALA A 11 4.79 1.88 -8.84
N LYS A 12 4.91 2.90 -9.70
CA LYS A 12 5.60 2.76 -10.99
C LYS A 12 7.06 2.34 -10.84
N GLU A 13 7.69 2.75 -9.74
CA GLU A 13 9.07 2.39 -9.39
C GLU A 13 9.20 0.87 -9.19
N GLY A 14 8.20 0.25 -8.54
CA GLY A 14 8.15 -1.21 -8.40
C GLY A 14 7.92 -1.93 -9.72
N LEU A 15 7.03 -1.40 -10.56
CA LEU A 15 6.75 -2.01 -11.87
C LEU A 15 7.95 -1.94 -12.83
N LYS A 16 8.78 -0.91 -12.73
CA LYS A 16 10.02 -0.77 -13.54
C LYS A 16 11.08 -1.83 -13.21
N THR A 17 10.96 -2.56 -12.11
CA THR A 17 11.90 -3.63 -11.76
C THR A 17 11.67 -4.92 -12.56
N PHE A 18 10.52 -5.04 -13.22
CA PHE A 18 10.25 -6.16 -14.10
C PHE A 18 11.09 -6.09 -15.39
N ASP A 19 11.68 -7.21 -15.75
CA ASP A 19 12.38 -7.40 -17.01
C ASP A 19 11.35 -7.45 -18.17
N LEU A 20 11.23 -6.39 -18.95
CA LEU A 20 10.25 -6.27 -20.02
C LEU A 20 10.50 -7.22 -21.20
N GLU A 21 11.65 -7.90 -21.25
CA GLU A 21 11.88 -8.97 -22.22
C GLU A 21 11.14 -10.28 -21.81
N LYS A 22 10.85 -10.43 -20.52
CA LYS A 22 10.19 -11.64 -19.95
C LYS A 22 8.76 -11.39 -19.51
N TYR A 23 8.46 -10.17 -19.06
CA TYR A 23 7.19 -9.82 -18.44
C TYR A 23 6.50 -8.67 -19.20
N VAL A 24 5.19 -8.77 -19.28
CA VAL A 24 4.32 -7.67 -19.69
C VAL A 24 3.34 -7.37 -18.56
N ILE A 25 3.02 -6.09 -18.37
CA ILE A 25 2.14 -5.65 -17.31
C ILE A 25 0.78 -5.28 -17.90
N ASP A 26 -0.29 -5.82 -17.30
CA ASP A 26 -1.68 -5.52 -17.67
C ASP A 26 -1.99 -5.69 -19.17
N ALA A 27 -1.39 -6.69 -19.82
CA ALA A 27 -1.70 -7.00 -21.20
C ALA A 27 -3.13 -7.61 -21.30
N ASN A 28 -3.76 -7.43 -22.44
CA ASN A 28 -5.09 -7.99 -22.74
C ASN A 28 -4.99 -9.50 -23.07
N GLN A 29 -4.51 -10.28 -22.11
CA GLN A 29 -4.35 -11.74 -22.18
C GLN A 29 -4.48 -12.32 -20.76
N PRO A 30 -4.72 -13.64 -20.61
CA PRO A 30 -4.79 -14.26 -19.28
C PRO A 30 -3.53 -14.00 -18.45
N ALA A 31 -3.71 -13.75 -17.14
CA ALA A 31 -2.62 -13.50 -16.23
C ALA A 31 -1.83 -14.77 -15.89
N ASP A 32 -0.51 -14.67 -15.83
CA ASP A 32 0.38 -15.69 -15.26
C ASP A 32 0.70 -15.38 -13.79
N GLY A 33 0.67 -14.09 -13.41
CA GLY A 33 0.84 -13.63 -12.04
C GLY A 33 -0.04 -12.44 -11.73
N ILE A 34 -0.34 -12.26 -10.45
CA ILE A 34 -1.18 -11.16 -9.96
C ILE A 34 -0.38 -10.37 -8.92
N LEU A 35 -0.38 -9.04 -9.06
CA LEU A 35 0.20 -8.11 -8.10
C LEU A 35 -0.88 -7.16 -7.60
N LEU A 36 -1.10 -7.11 -6.28
CA LEU A 36 -2.18 -6.33 -5.68
C LEU A 36 -1.79 -5.66 -4.36
N ARG A 37 -2.66 -4.79 -3.87
CA ARG A 37 -2.62 -4.22 -2.51
C ARG A 37 -3.82 -4.66 -1.69
N SER A 38 -4.94 -3.99 -1.82
CA SER A 38 -6.15 -4.19 -1.00
C SER A 38 -7.33 -4.79 -1.77
N TYR A 39 -7.17 -5.09 -3.04
CA TYR A 39 -8.23 -5.72 -3.82
C TYR A 39 -8.62 -7.06 -3.22
N ASN A 40 -9.92 -7.35 -3.14
CA ASN A 40 -10.44 -8.59 -2.60
C ASN A 40 -10.48 -9.68 -3.69
N LEU A 41 -9.75 -10.78 -3.47
CA LEU A 41 -9.69 -11.91 -4.40
C LEU A 41 -10.55 -13.10 -3.95
N HIS A 42 -11.38 -13.00 -2.90
CA HIS A 42 -12.16 -14.15 -2.43
C HIS A 42 -13.17 -14.65 -3.47
N ASP A 43 -13.76 -13.74 -4.25
CA ASP A 43 -14.72 -14.07 -5.31
C ASP A 43 -14.08 -13.99 -6.71
N PHE A 44 -12.74 -13.94 -6.77
CA PHE A 44 -12.02 -13.84 -8.05
C PHE A 44 -11.87 -15.21 -8.70
N ASP A 45 -12.27 -15.31 -9.96
CA ASP A 45 -12.07 -16.51 -10.76
C ASP A 45 -10.65 -16.52 -11.35
N PHE A 46 -9.78 -17.30 -10.72
CA PHE A 46 -8.37 -17.38 -11.13
C PHE A 46 -8.24 -18.13 -12.46
N PRO A 47 -7.70 -17.50 -13.51
CA PRO A 47 -7.30 -18.20 -14.71
C PRO A 47 -6.35 -19.38 -14.40
N GLU A 48 -6.44 -20.46 -15.12
CA GLU A 48 -5.56 -21.66 -14.94
C GLU A 48 -4.08 -21.34 -15.17
N THR A 49 -3.80 -20.24 -15.88
CA THR A 49 -2.44 -19.76 -16.16
C THR A 49 -1.77 -19.14 -14.93
N VAL A 50 -2.53 -18.65 -13.94
CA VAL A 50 -1.99 -17.98 -12.75
C VAL A 50 -1.15 -18.95 -11.92
N LYS A 51 0.10 -18.58 -11.67
CA LYS A 51 1.06 -19.35 -10.86
C LYS A 51 1.41 -18.68 -9.55
N ALA A 52 1.24 -17.35 -9.47
CA ALA A 52 1.62 -16.58 -8.29
C ALA A 52 0.69 -15.39 -8.06
N VAL A 53 0.45 -15.11 -6.79
CA VAL A 53 -0.19 -13.88 -6.31
C VAL A 53 0.76 -13.20 -5.35
N ALA A 54 1.08 -11.92 -5.57
CA ALA A 54 1.94 -11.15 -4.69
C ALA A 54 1.21 -9.92 -4.15
N ARG A 55 1.20 -9.76 -2.82
CA ARG A 55 0.61 -8.60 -2.17
C ARG A 55 1.68 -7.59 -1.76
N ALA A 56 1.52 -6.35 -2.21
CA ALA A 56 2.26 -5.21 -1.69
C ALA A 56 1.67 -4.80 -0.32
N GLY A 57 1.91 -5.62 0.71
CA GLY A 57 1.42 -5.44 2.08
C GLY A 57 1.70 -6.66 2.96
N ALA A 58 1.61 -6.48 4.27
CA ALA A 58 1.98 -7.52 5.25
C ALA A 58 0.89 -8.59 5.44
N GLY A 59 -0.38 -8.19 5.47
CA GLY A 59 -1.48 -9.14 5.66
C GLY A 59 -1.85 -9.89 4.36
N VAL A 60 -2.65 -10.94 4.47
CA VAL A 60 -3.17 -11.73 3.32
C VAL A 60 -4.67 -11.98 3.42
N ASN A 61 -5.36 -11.25 4.28
CA ASN A 61 -6.78 -11.41 4.57
C ASN A 61 -7.72 -11.17 3.38
N ASN A 62 -7.25 -10.52 2.33
CA ASN A 62 -7.97 -10.26 1.08
C ASN A 62 -7.64 -11.28 -0.03
N ILE A 63 -6.86 -12.32 0.28
CA ILE A 63 -6.46 -13.39 -0.65
C ILE A 63 -6.97 -14.73 -0.11
N PRO A 64 -7.69 -15.55 -0.89
CA PRO A 64 -8.13 -16.89 -0.49
C PRO A 64 -6.96 -17.88 -0.54
N VAL A 65 -6.07 -17.84 0.46
CA VAL A 65 -4.81 -18.58 0.48
C VAL A 65 -5.01 -20.11 0.33
N GLU A 66 -6.04 -20.65 0.98
CA GLU A 66 -6.36 -22.07 0.89
C GLU A 66 -6.74 -22.47 -0.54
N ASN A 67 -7.65 -21.73 -1.18
CA ASN A 67 -8.04 -21.93 -2.57
C ASN A 67 -6.84 -21.78 -3.53
N CYS A 68 -5.99 -20.76 -3.29
CA CYS A 68 -4.75 -20.60 -4.05
C CYS A 68 -3.85 -21.84 -3.93
N SER A 69 -3.69 -22.38 -2.72
CA SER A 69 -2.87 -23.58 -2.47
C SER A 69 -3.43 -24.81 -3.19
N GLU A 70 -4.75 -25.03 -3.16
CA GLU A 70 -5.42 -26.12 -3.87
C GLU A 70 -5.22 -26.04 -5.39
N LYS A 71 -5.17 -24.81 -5.93
CA LYS A 71 -4.92 -24.55 -7.35
C LYS A 71 -3.42 -24.52 -7.72
N GLY A 72 -2.51 -24.73 -6.77
CA GLY A 72 -1.07 -24.67 -6.99
C GLY A 72 -0.55 -23.24 -7.24
N ILE A 73 -1.26 -22.21 -6.76
CA ILE A 73 -0.88 -20.81 -6.86
C ILE A 73 -0.10 -20.41 -5.60
N VAL A 74 1.12 -19.93 -5.78
CA VAL A 74 1.95 -19.45 -4.66
C VAL A 74 1.54 -18.05 -4.27
N VAL A 75 1.36 -17.80 -2.96
CA VAL A 75 1.01 -16.48 -2.42
C VAL A 75 2.19 -15.86 -1.70
N PHE A 76 2.55 -14.63 -2.09
CA PHE A 76 3.61 -13.83 -1.47
C PHE A 76 3.03 -12.58 -0.81
N ASN A 77 3.66 -12.17 0.28
CA ASN A 77 3.40 -10.89 0.96
C ASN A 77 4.70 -10.15 1.24
N THR A 78 4.61 -8.90 1.74
CA THR A 78 5.77 -8.05 2.04
C THR A 78 5.76 -7.62 3.52
N PRO A 79 6.02 -8.55 4.47
CA PRO A 79 5.98 -8.24 5.89
C PRO A 79 7.11 -7.24 6.25
N GLY A 80 6.77 -6.25 7.08
CA GLY A 80 7.73 -5.27 7.58
C GLY A 80 8.05 -4.11 6.63
N ALA A 81 7.66 -4.15 5.37
CA ALA A 81 8.00 -3.12 4.39
C ALA A 81 7.54 -1.70 4.77
N ASN A 82 6.40 -1.57 5.46
CA ASN A 82 5.85 -0.30 5.94
C ASN A 82 6.00 -0.08 7.45
N ALA A 83 6.68 -0.94 8.17
CA ALA A 83 6.74 -0.91 9.63
C ALA A 83 7.32 0.40 10.17
N ASN A 84 8.37 0.94 9.55
CA ASN A 84 8.96 2.20 9.96
C ASN A 84 8.01 3.39 9.76
N ALA A 85 7.31 3.45 8.63
CA ALA A 85 6.34 4.51 8.35
C ALA A 85 5.16 4.48 9.35
N VAL A 86 4.68 3.29 9.72
CA VAL A 86 3.64 3.12 10.74
C VAL A 86 4.15 3.58 12.11
N LYS A 87 5.36 3.21 12.49
CA LYS A 87 6.00 3.66 13.75
C LYS A 87 6.08 5.20 13.80
N GLU A 88 6.54 5.85 12.75
CA GLU A 88 6.65 7.30 12.68
C GLU A 88 5.28 7.98 12.81
N LEU A 89 4.25 7.45 12.16
CA LEU A 89 2.90 7.97 12.28
C LEU A 89 2.34 7.81 13.71
N VAL A 90 2.61 6.69 14.37
CA VAL A 90 2.21 6.47 15.77
C VAL A 90 2.89 7.48 16.68
N LEU A 91 4.20 7.70 16.54
CA LEU A 91 4.92 8.70 17.32
C LEU A 91 4.39 10.12 17.08
N ALA A 92 4.16 10.50 15.83
CA ALA A 92 3.56 11.79 15.48
C ALA A 92 2.18 11.97 16.13
N SER A 93 1.34 10.93 16.09
CA SER A 93 0.01 10.94 16.70
C SER A 93 0.07 11.09 18.22
N LEU A 94 1.02 10.46 18.87
CA LEU A 94 1.25 10.60 20.32
C LEU A 94 1.63 12.04 20.69
N PHE A 95 2.50 12.69 19.93
CA PHE A 95 2.88 14.08 20.16
C PHE A 95 1.70 15.04 19.91
N VAL A 96 0.97 14.87 18.83
CA VAL A 96 -0.22 15.69 18.53
C VAL A 96 -1.30 15.52 19.60
N SER A 97 -1.50 14.31 20.13
CA SER A 97 -2.50 14.07 21.18
C SER A 97 -2.08 14.60 22.56
N ALA A 98 -0.77 14.64 22.83
CA ALA A 98 -0.22 15.09 24.13
C ALA A 98 -0.04 16.61 24.22
N ARG A 99 -0.12 17.34 23.12
CA ARG A 99 0.11 18.78 23.02
C ARG A 99 -0.98 19.43 22.15
N PRO A 100 -1.45 20.65 22.47
CA PRO A 100 -2.45 21.38 21.67
C PRO A 100 -1.81 21.98 20.39
N ILE A 101 -1.19 21.12 19.56
CA ILE A 101 -0.43 21.54 18.36
C ILE A 101 -1.38 22.10 17.29
N LEU A 102 -2.52 21.43 17.08
CA LEU A 102 -3.49 21.88 16.07
C LEU A 102 -4.15 23.16 16.49
N GLU A 103 -4.60 23.26 17.74
CA GLU A 103 -5.19 24.47 18.31
C GLU A 103 -4.21 25.64 18.30
N GLY A 104 -2.93 25.38 18.64
CA GLY A 104 -1.87 26.40 18.57
C GLY A 104 -1.62 26.88 17.15
N THR A 105 -1.70 25.98 16.15
CA THR A 105 -1.55 26.33 14.74
C THR A 105 -2.70 27.25 14.27
N GLU A 106 -3.93 26.94 14.63
CA GLU A 106 -5.09 27.80 14.29
C GLU A 106 -4.99 29.15 15.00
N TRP A 107 -4.64 29.15 16.27
CA TRP A 107 -4.46 30.43 17.04
C TRP A 107 -3.40 31.32 16.40
N VAL A 108 -2.27 30.80 15.93
CA VAL A 108 -1.23 31.59 15.25
C VAL A 108 -1.73 32.20 13.96
N LYS A 109 -2.59 31.52 13.20
CA LYS A 109 -3.18 32.06 11.96
C LYS A 109 -4.12 33.23 12.21
N GLU A 110 -4.75 33.28 13.37
CA GLU A 110 -5.69 34.32 13.76
C GLU A 110 -5.00 35.57 14.36
N LEU A 111 -3.71 35.52 14.63
CA LEU A 111 -2.95 36.63 15.17
C LEU A 111 -2.80 37.74 14.13
N PRO A 112 -3.09 39.03 14.50
CA PRO A 112 -2.76 40.16 13.65
C PRO A 112 -1.23 40.27 13.44
N ALA A 113 -0.83 40.66 12.21
CA ALA A 113 0.58 40.72 11.83
C ALA A 113 1.40 41.79 12.64
N GLU A 114 0.75 42.67 13.35
CA GLU A 114 1.35 43.80 14.11
C GLU A 114 1.35 43.57 15.64
N ASP A 115 0.88 42.42 16.10
CA ASP A 115 0.82 42.12 17.54
C ASP A 115 2.16 41.70 18.10
N ASP A 116 2.47 42.21 19.31
CA ASP A 116 3.58 41.72 20.14
C ASP A 116 3.20 40.34 20.71
N VAL A 117 3.60 39.29 19.99
CA VAL A 117 3.25 37.91 20.31
C VAL A 117 3.79 37.46 21.68
N GLU A 118 4.92 38.06 22.14
CA GLU A 118 5.52 37.72 23.42
C GLU A 118 4.62 38.09 24.62
N GLN A 119 3.74 39.09 24.45
CA GLN A 119 2.80 39.47 25.50
C GLN A 119 1.52 38.64 25.57
N LYS A 120 1.27 37.78 24.58
CA LYS A 120 0.06 36.96 24.44
C LYS A 120 0.27 35.47 24.76
N VAL A 121 1.50 35.06 25.05
CA VAL A 121 1.85 33.65 25.35
C VAL A 121 1.95 33.42 26.86
#